data_732d2cb41b9dd990b8cd52c1873d6362
#
_entry.id   732d2cb41b9dd990b8cd52c1873d6362
#
_cell.length_a   1.000
_cell.length_b   1.000
_cell.length_c   1.000
_cell.angle_alpha   90.00
_cell.angle_beta   90.00
_cell.angle_gamma   90.00
#
_symmetry.space_group_name_H-M   'P 1'
#
loop_
_entity.id
_entity.type
_entity.pdbx_description
1 polymer ?
#
loop_
_entity_poly.entity_id
_entity_poly.type
_entity_poly.pdbx_seq_one_letter_code
_entity_poly.pdbx_strand_id
1 'polypeptide(L)'
;MADFAGTMKEAAFATSPREFDLSYSTTLEEILDKLNARRTAFQMPFQIKGGVAGQRIVFEREPNLDVTLWLYLSNGTHIRIQPVITEAKMSVGGMRVDKNSALRKGLKGATIGLATERGNYIDTVTETVKKILNGEEVEDYVAPAVPAGAEPPKDWLTTFLLCLFLGGLGVHRYYVGKIGTGILYLFTGGLFGIGWLIDLIKIATGKFTDKNGNVIQKT
;
A
#
# COMPACT_ATOMS: atom_id res chain seq x y z
N MET A 1 -5.34 23.14 20.98
CA MET A 1 -4.34 22.07 21.14
C MET A 1 -4.76 20.94 20.24
N ALA A 2 -3.96 20.58 19.21
CA ALA A 2 -4.30 19.42 18.38
C ALA A 2 -4.24 18.18 19.25
N ASP A 3 -5.24 17.31 19.13
CA ASP A 3 -5.37 16.07 19.89
C ASP A 3 -4.19 15.13 19.60
N PHE A 4 -3.10 15.35 20.33
CA PHE A 4 -1.90 14.52 20.24
C PHE A 4 -2.20 13.08 20.73
N ALA A 5 -3.10 12.94 21.71
CA ALA A 5 -3.50 11.65 22.23
C ALA A 5 -4.29 10.83 21.19
N GLY A 6 -5.19 11.45 20.43
CA GLY A 6 -5.88 10.81 19.32
C GLY A 6 -4.94 10.33 18.23
N THR A 7 -3.98 11.17 17.82
CA THR A 7 -2.98 10.81 16.81
C THR A 7 -2.10 9.63 17.25
N MET A 8 -1.70 9.59 18.53
CA MET A 8 -0.91 8.48 19.09
C MET A 8 -1.73 7.18 19.15
N LYS A 9 -3.01 7.27 19.49
CA LYS A 9 -3.92 6.12 19.56
C LYS A 9 -4.12 5.50 18.16
N GLU A 10 -4.28 6.31 17.14
CA GLU A 10 -4.43 5.83 15.75
C GLU A 10 -3.13 5.24 15.19
N ALA A 11 -1.98 5.87 15.47
CA ALA A 11 -0.69 5.30 15.10
C ALA A 11 -0.45 3.94 15.78
N ALA A 12 -0.80 3.82 17.05
CA ALA A 12 -0.75 2.55 17.78
C ALA A 12 -1.70 1.51 17.17
N PHE A 13 -2.91 1.90 16.77
CA PHE A 13 -3.87 1.04 16.10
C PHE A 13 -3.33 0.43 14.81
N ALA A 14 -2.61 1.23 14.01
CA ALA A 14 -2.01 0.81 12.74
C ALA A 14 -0.76 -0.08 12.90
N THR A 15 -0.12 -0.11 14.08
CA THR A 15 1.17 -0.76 14.28
C THR A 15 1.14 -1.87 15.32
N SER A 16 0.12 -1.92 16.16
CA SER A 16 0.01 -2.93 17.22
C SER A 16 -0.26 -4.31 16.63
N PRO A 17 0.38 -5.36 17.18
CA PRO A 17 0.07 -6.73 16.80
C PRO A 17 -1.37 -7.10 17.23
N ARG A 18 -1.95 -8.07 16.51
CA ARG A 18 -3.21 -8.73 16.88
C ARG A 18 -2.89 -10.13 17.36
N GLU A 19 -3.45 -10.52 18.48
CA GLU A 19 -3.17 -11.80 19.12
C GLU A 19 -4.47 -12.50 19.50
N PHE A 20 -4.49 -13.81 19.35
CA PHE A 20 -5.59 -14.68 19.78
C PHE A 20 -5.11 -16.10 19.99
N ASP A 21 -5.86 -16.86 20.79
CA ASP A 21 -5.57 -18.26 21.06
C ASP A 21 -6.53 -19.18 20.34
N LEU A 22 -6.00 -20.31 19.89
CA LEU A 22 -6.78 -21.41 19.33
C LEU A 22 -7.18 -22.38 20.45
N SER A 23 -8.33 -23.01 20.32
CA SER A 23 -8.80 -24.05 21.24
C SER A 23 -8.12 -25.40 21.03
N TYR A 24 -7.27 -25.53 20.02
CA TYR A 24 -6.55 -26.75 19.64
C TYR A 24 -5.10 -26.41 19.25
N SER A 25 -4.21 -27.40 19.35
CA SER A 25 -2.82 -27.28 18.93
C SER A 25 -2.69 -27.53 17.44
N THR A 26 -1.85 -26.76 16.75
CA THR A 26 -1.63 -26.84 15.29
C THR A 26 -0.18 -26.51 14.95
N THR A 27 0.19 -26.66 13.67
CA THR A 27 1.49 -26.27 13.10
C THR A 27 1.33 -25.15 12.09
N LEU A 28 2.44 -24.49 11.72
CA LEU A 28 2.40 -23.44 10.70
C LEU A 28 2.01 -23.99 9.32
N GLU A 29 2.40 -25.23 9.02
CA GLU A 29 2.06 -25.91 7.78
C GLU A 29 0.54 -26.18 7.71
N GLU A 30 -0.05 -26.69 8.79
CA GLU A 30 -1.50 -26.91 8.86
C GLU A 30 -2.29 -25.58 8.77
N ILE A 31 -1.78 -24.51 9.37
CA ILE A 31 -2.36 -23.17 9.22
C ILE A 31 -2.29 -22.75 7.76
N LEU A 32 -1.11 -22.89 7.13
CA LEU A 32 -0.93 -22.52 5.72
C LEU A 32 -1.89 -23.29 4.81
N ASP A 33 -2.07 -24.60 5.03
CA ASP A 33 -2.98 -25.42 4.26
C ASP A 33 -4.44 -24.99 4.40
N LYS A 34 -4.88 -24.69 5.63
CA LYS A 34 -6.22 -24.14 5.89
C LYS A 34 -6.42 -22.78 5.20
N LEU A 35 -5.44 -21.90 5.25
CA LEU A 35 -5.50 -20.60 4.58
C LEU A 35 -5.51 -20.75 3.05
N ASN A 36 -4.71 -21.68 2.50
CA ASN A 36 -4.69 -21.97 1.06
C ASN A 36 -6.01 -22.53 0.55
N ALA A 37 -6.71 -23.35 1.35
CA ALA A 37 -8.05 -23.83 1.02
C ALA A 37 -9.08 -22.69 0.88
N ARG A 38 -8.82 -21.52 1.45
CA ARG A 38 -9.65 -20.30 1.37
C ARG A 38 -8.86 -19.11 0.82
N ARG A 39 -7.99 -19.37 -0.15
CA ARG A 39 -7.07 -18.37 -0.72
C ARG A 39 -7.78 -17.14 -1.27
N THR A 40 -8.98 -17.30 -1.82
CA THR A 40 -9.83 -16.25 -2.39
C THR A 40 -10.36 -15.26 -1.35
N ALA A 41 -10.36 -15.62 -0.06
CA ALA A 41 -10.73 -14.73 1.02
C ALA A 41 -9.69 -13.63 1.33
N PHE A 42 -8.51 -13.70 0.70
CA PHE A 42 -7.41 -12.76 0.96
C PHE A 42 -7.05 -11.94 -0.28
N GLN A 43 -6.89 -10.64 -0.08
CA GLN A 43 -6.43 -9.73 -1.12
C GLN A 43 -4.99 -10.03 -1.56
N MET A 44 -4.09 -10.26 -0.59
CA MET A 44 -2.66 -10.43 -0.85
C MET A 44 -2.22 -11.89 -0.77
N PRO A 45 -1.22 -12.31 -1.59
CA PRO A 45 -0.61 -13.63 -1.47
C PRO A 45 0.13 -13.79 -0.14
N PHE A 46 0.26 -15.04 0.31
CA PHE A 46 0.98 -15.38 1.53
C PHE A 46 1.78 -16.68 1.35
N GLN A 47 2.86 -16.81 2.13
CA GLN A 47 3.76 -17.95 2.10
C GLN A 47 4.51 -18.11 3.42
N ILE A 48 5.01 -19.31 3.72
CA ILE A 48 5.92 -19.52 4.84
C ILE A 48 7.30 -18.96 4.46
N LYS A 49 7.88 -18.17 5.35
CA LYS A 49 9.26 -17.70 5.27
C LYS A 49 10.00 -18.02 6.57
N GLY A 50 11.21 -18.56 6.46
CA GLY A 50 12.13 -18.70 7.57
C GLY A 50 12.88 -17.40 7.86
N GLY A 51 13.41 -17.26 9.07
CA GLY A 51 14.23 -16.13 9.48
C GLY A 51 14.84 -16.35 10.86
N VAL A 52 15.63 -15.37 11.33
CA VAL A 52 16.29 -15.42 12.65
C VAL A 52 15.29 -15.61 13.80
N ALA A 53 14.07 -15.12 13.65
CA ALA A 53 12.98 -15.27 14.60
C ALA A 53 12.12 -16.53 14.41
N GLY A 54 12.61 -17.53 13.63
CA GLY A 54 11.87 -18.76 13.32
C GLY A 54 11.05 -18.66 12.03
N GLN A 55 10.19 -19.67 11.82
CA GLN A 55 9.26 -19.71 10.68
C GLN A 55 8.04 -18.83 10.96
N ARG A 56 7.49 -18.25 9.91
CA ARG A 56 6.27 -17.44 9.95
C ARG A 56 5.56 -17.45 8.60
N ILE A 57 4.25 -17.25 8.61
CA ILE A 57 3.50 -16.97 7.38
C ILE A 57 3.57 -15.47 7.12
N VAL A 58 4.01 -15.09 5.91
CA VAL A 58 4.11 -13.71 5.48
C VAL A 58 3.03 -13.45 4.45
N PHE A 59 2.08 -12.57 4.75
CA PHE A 59 1.20 -11.97 3.77
C PHE A 59 1.97 -10.86 3.08
N GLU A 60 2.02 -10.90 1.76
CA GLU A 60 2.80 -9.94 0.99
C GLU A 60 2.31 -8.51 1.19
N ARG A 61 3.18 -7.57 0.86
CA ARG A 61 2.91 -6.14 1.06
C ARG A 61 1.68 -5.70 0.29
N GLU A 62 0.71 -5.11 1.02
CA GLU A 62 -0.39 -4.38 0.42
C GLU A 62 0.13 -3.01 -0.06
N PRO A 63 0.11 -2.74 -1.38
CA PRO A 63 0.84 -1.60 -1.95
C PRO A 63 0.24 -0.23 -1.57
N ASN A 64 -1.08 -0.14 -1.38
CA ASN A 64 -1.73 1.14 -1.06
C ASN A 64 -1.55 1.52 0.40
N LEU A 65 -1.48 0.52 1.28
CA LEU A 65 -1.35 0.70 2.73
C LEU A 65 0.10 0.59 3.21
N ASP A 66 1.02 0.11 2.35
CA ASP A 66 2.43 -0.10 2.69
C ASP A 66 2.63 -0.95 3.95
N VAL A 67 1.86 -2.03 4.07
CA VAL A 67 1.89 -2.94 5.20
C VAL A 67 2.08 -4.39 4.75
N THR A 68 2.97 -5.09 5.42
CA THR A 68 3.18 -6.54 5.32
C THR A 68 2.74 -7.15 6.65
N LEU A 69 2.03 -8.28 6.63
CA LEU A 69 1.62 -8.94 7.87
C LEU A 69 2.43 -10.21 8.06
N TRP A 70 2.93 -10.40 9.27
CA TRP A 70 3.66 -11.60 9.68
C TRP A 70 2.86 -12.34 10.74
N LEU A 71 2.45 -13.57 10.43
CA LEU A 71 1.77 -14.46 11.36
C LEU A 71 2.80 -15.39 12.01
N TYR A 72 2.83 -15.36 13.31
CA TYR A 72 3.62 -16.24 14.17
C TYR A 72 2.72 -17.19 14.92
N LEU A 73 3.20 -18.42 15.11
CA LEU A 73 2.58 -19.40 16.00
C LEU A 73 3.53 -19.67 17.18
N SER A 74 3.02 -19.55 18.39
CA SER A 74 3.73 -19.86 19.62
C SER A 74 2.98 -20.94 20.40
N ASN A 75 3.71 -21.89 20.97
CA ASN A 75 3.15 -22.99 21.80
C ASN A 75 2.07 -23.84 21.09
N GLY A 76 2.00 -23.80 19.77
CA GLY A 76 1.00 -24.53 18.98
C GLY A 76 -0.43 -23.98 19.03
N THR A 77 -0.72 -23.00 19.87
CA THR A 77 -2.07 -22.45 20.08
C THR A 77 -2.15 -20.93 19.95
N HIS A 78 -1.08 -20.22 20.29
CA HIS A 78 -1.08 -18.76 20.32
C HIS A 78 -0.68 -18.17 18.97
N ILE A 79 -1.59 -17.42 18.34
CA ILE A 79 -1.38 -16.73 17.07
C ILE A 79 -1.10 -15.27 17.33
N ARG A 80 -0.05 -14.75 16.72
CA ARG A 80 0.28 -13.33 16.69
C ARG A 80 0.46 -12.84 15.26
N ILE A 81 -0.33 -11.86 14.87
CA ILE A 81 -0.22 -11.17 13.57
C ILE A 81 0.44 -9.83 13.79
N GLN A 82 1.67 -9.71 13.32
CA GLN A 82 2.50 -8.51 13.46
C GLN A 82 2.50 -7.70 12.17
N PRO A 83 1.98 -6.46 12.17
CA PRO A 83 2.15 -5.57 11.04
C PRO A 83 3.60 -5.07 10.95
N VAL A 84 4.15 -5.10 9.74
CA VAL A 84 5.44 -4.53 9.39
C VAL A 84 5.21 -3.44 8.37
N ILE A 85 5.38 -2.22 8.80
CA ILE A 85 5.27 -1.05 7.96
C ILE A 85 6.68 -0.72 7.49
N THR A 86 6.92 -0.84 6.20
CA THR A 86 8.15 -0.34 5.61
C THR A 86 8.00 1.17 5.56
N GLU A 87 8.71 1.90 6.41
CA GLU A 87 8.71 3.36 6.34
C GLU A 87 9.03 3.77 4.91
N ALA A 88 8.01 4.11 4.14
CA ALA A 88 8.20 4.99 3.02
C ALA A 88 8.76 6.27 3.63
N LYS A 89 10.07 6.48 3.47
CA LYS A 89 10.71 7.74 3.84
C LYS A 89 9.82 8.84 3.28
N MET A 90 9.08 9.55 4.14
CA MET A 90 8.38 10.78 3.79
C MET A 90 9.45 11.85 3.50
N SER A 91 10.26 11.58 2.50
CA SER A 91 11.13 12.55 1.88
C SER A 91 10.33 13.28 0.81
N VAL A 92 9.47 14.16 1.23
CA VAL A 92 9.01 15.22 0.35
C VAL A 92 10.22 16.13 0.13
N GLY A 93 11.06 15.71 -0.86
CA GLY A 93 12.07 16.57 -1.47
C GLY A 93 12.93 17.45 -0.56
N GLY A 94 13.51 16.94 0.54
CA GLY A 94 14.44 17.71 1.36
C GLY A 94 13.89 18.99 2.05
N MET A 95 12.62 19.28 1.90
CA MET A 95 11.99 20.48 2.43
C MET A 95 11.60 20.27 3.90
N ARG A 96 12.26 20.98 4.81
CA ARG A 96 11.80 21.12 6.20
C ARG A 96 10.46 21.87 6.18
N VAL A 97 9.36 21.14 6.39
CA VAL A 97 8.02 21.74 6.46
C VAL A 97 7.87 22.47 7.80
N ASP A 98 7.65 23.76 7.76
CA ASP A 98 7.44 24.62 8.93
C ASP A 98 6.26 24.13 9.79
N LYS A 99 6.42 24.25 11.11
CA LYS A 99 5.46 23.74 12.12
C LYS A 99 4.02 24.28 11.96
N ASN A 100 3.82 25.39 11.27
CA ASN A 100 2.56 26.10 11.13
C ASN A 100 1.96 26.08 9.71
N SER A 101 2.55 25.38 8.74
CA SER A 101 2.07 25.42 7.36
C SER A 101 0.75 24.69 7.17
N ALA A 102 -0.11 25.19 6.27
CA ALA A 102 -1.35 24.52 5.84
C ALA A 102 -1.06 23.13 5.25
N LEU A 103 0.13 22.94 4.65
CA LEU A 103 0.63 21.68 4.15
C LEU A 103 0.78 20.61 5.27
N ARG A 104 1.22 21.02 6.48
CA ARG A 104 1.33 20.12 7.62
C ARG A 104 -0.04 19.67 8.16
N LYS A 105 -1.06 20.53 8.11
CA LYS A 105 -2.44 20.17 8.50
C LYS A 105 -3.03 19.16 7.53
N GLY A 106 -2.81 19.34 6.22
CA GLY A 106 -3.23 18.40 5.18
C GLY A 106 -2.49 17.06 5.27
N LEU A 107 -1.17 17.07 5.50
CA LEU A 107 -0.36 15.87 5.72
C LEU A 107 -0.76 15.09 6.97
N LYS A 108 -1.14 15.77 8.08
CA LYS A 108 -1.64 15.11 9.28
C LYS A 108 -2.97 14.39 9.03
N GLY A 109 -3.92 15.02 8.34
CA GLY A 109 -5.18 14.38 7.99
C GLY A 109 -5.00 13.14 7.11
N ALA A 110 -4.11 13.21 6.11
CA ALA A 110 -3.78 12.09 5.23
C ALA A 110 -3.08 10.94 5.97
N THR A 111 -2.15 11.26 6.91
CA THR A 111 -1.48 10.22 7.72
C THR A 111 -2.42 9.54 8.71
N ILE A 112 -3.38 10.26 9.28
CA ILE A 112 -4.40 9.71 10.17
C ILE A 112 -5.32 8.78 9.40
N GLY A 113 -5.85 9.20 8.25
CA GLY A 113 -6.69 8.36 7.39
C GLY A 113 -5.99 7.05 7.01
N LEU A 114 -4.74 7.13 6.57
CA LEU A 114 -3.95 5.96 6.21
C LEU A 114 -3.69 5.03 7.41
N ALA A 115 -3.46 5.57 8.60
CA ALA A 115 -3.30 4.77 9.81
C ALA A 115 -4.59 4.00 10.16
N THR A 116 -5.74 4.64 10.04
CA THR A 116 -7.04 4.00 10.25
C THR A 116 -7.31 2.90 9.23
N GLU A 117 -7.05 3.16 7.94
CA GLU A 117 -7.19 2.16 6.87
C GLU A 117 -6.27 0.97 7.07
N ARG A 118 -5.01 1.19 7.48
CA ARG A 118 -4.08 0.12 7.86
C ARG A 118 -4.61 -0.72 9.02
N GLY A 119 -5.09 -0.06 10.08
CA GLY A 119 -5.66 -0.74 11.23
C GLY A 119 -6.85 -1.62 10.83
N ASN A 120 -7.77 -1.10 10.05
CA ASN A 120 -8.93 -1.83 9.55
C ASN A 120 -8.51 -3.03 8.68
N TYR A 121 -7.52 -2.86 7.81
CA TYR A 121 -6.97 -3.96 7.00
C TYR A 121 -6.38 -5.08 7.87
N ILE A 122 -5.59 -4.72 8.89
CA ILE A 122 -4.99 -5.67 9.84
C ILE A 122 -6.09 -6.43 10.57
N ASP A 123 -7.13 -5.75 11.04
CA ASP A 123 -8.26 -6.36 11.74
C ASP A 123 -9.03 -7.29 10.80
N THR A 124 -9.30 -6.88 9.57
CA THR A 124 -9.98 -7.71 8.57
C THR A 124 -9.22 -9.00 8.29
N VAL A 125 -7.91 -8.92 8.03
CA VAL A 125 -7.08 -10.11 7.82
C VAL A 125 -7.04 -10.99 9.06
N THR A 126 -6.93 -10.40 10.25
CA THR A 126 -6.88 -11.13 11.52
C THR A 126 -8.19 -11.90 11.77
N GLU A 127 -9.34 -11.25 11.60
CA GLU A 127 -10.64 -11.90 11.77
C GLU A 127 -10.88 -12.98 10.72
N THR A 128 -10.46 -12.76 9.46
CA THR A 128 -10.54 -13.77 8.41
C THR A 128 -9.70 -15.00 8.75
N VAL A 129 -8.45 -14.81 9.19
CA VAL A 129 -7.58 -15.90 9.65
C VAL A 129 -8.22 -16.65 10.82
N LYS A 130 -8.72 -15.94 11.81
CA LYS A 130 -9.37 -16.53 12.99
C LYS A 130 -10.58 -17.37 12.64
N LYS A 131 -11.48 -16.87 11.77
CA LYS A 131 -12.64 -17.60 11.28
C LYS A 131 -12.24 -18.88 10.55
N ILE A 132 -11.28 -18.81 9.62
CA ILE A 132 -10.78 -19.98 8.88
C ILE A 132 -10.21 -21.03 9.85
N LEU A 133 -9.42 -20.61 10.83
CA LEU A 133 -8.82 -21.55 11.79
C LEU A 133 -9.85 -22.18 12.71
N ASN A 134 -10.92 -21.49 13.03
CA ASN A 134 -12.07 -22.02 13.78
C ASN A 134 -13.02 -22.87 12.94
N GLY A 135 -12.80 -22.99 11.62
CA GLY A 135 -13.68 -23.73 10.72
C GLY A 135 -14.97 -23.00 10.34
N GLU A 136 -15.01 -21.70 10.55
CA GLU A 136 -16.13 -20.85 10.17
C GLU A 136 -16.09 -20.54 8.66
N GLU A 137 -17.24 -20.30 8.07
CA GLU A 137 -17.31 -19.85 6.68
C GLU A 137 -16.83 -18.42 6.57
N VAL A 138 -16.05 -18.16 5.51
CA VAL A 138 -15.56 -16.82 5.14
C VAL A 138 -15.98 -16.51 3.72
N GLU A 139 -16.36 -15.27 3.50
CA GLU A 139 -16.64 -14.77 2.15
C GLU A 139 -15.35 -14.56 1.37
N ASP A 140 -15.45 -14.71 0.05
CA ASP A 140 -14.34 -14.38 -0.84
C ASP A 140 -14.08 -12.86 -0.77
N TYR A 141 -12.81 -12.48 -0.87
CA TYR A 141 -12.44 -11.07 -0.94
C TYR A 141 -13.02 -10.47 -2.21
N VAL A 142 -13.95 -9.55 -2.03
CA VAL A 142 -14.46 -8.71 -3.11
C VAL A 142 -13.69 -7.40 -3.05
N ALA A 143 -12.87 -7.15 -4.09
CA ALA A 143 -12.21 -5.86 -4.20
C ALA A 143 -13.25 -4.73 -4.09
N PRO A 144 -13.01 -3.68 -3.29
CA PRO A 144 -13.92 -2.55 -3.22
C PRO A 144 -14.25 -2.10 -4.65
N ALA A 145 -15.52 -1.97 -4.96
CA ALA A 145 -15.94 -1.47 -6.26
C ALA A 145 -15.24 -0.11 -6.48
N VAL A 146 -14.46 -0.02 -7.56
CA VAL A 146 -13.85 1.26 -7.95
C VAL A 146 -15.00 2.26 -8.05
N PRO A 147 -15.00 3.37 -7.30
CA PRO A 147 -16.10 4.33 -7.33
C PRO A 147 -16.45 4.66 -8.79
N ALA A 148 -17.72 4.67 -9.12
CA ALA A 148 -18.15 5.04 -10.46
C ALA A 148 -17.61 6.44 -10.79
N GLY A 149 -16.65 6.51 -11.73
CA GLY A 149 -15.89 7.72 -12.04
C GLY A 149 -14.41 7.69 -11.62
N ALA A 150 -13.94 6.72 -10.86
CA ALA A 150 -12.51 6.53 -10.68
C ALA A 150 -11.91 6.01 -12.00
N GLU A 151 -10.98 6.77 -12.55
CA GLU A 151 -10.25 6.32 -13.75
C GLU A 151 -9.43 5.07 -13.39
N PRO A 152 -9.42 4.04 -14.27
CA PRO A 152 -8.59 2.86 -14.03
C PRO A 152 -7.12 3.27 -13.87
N PRO A 153 -6.34 2.52 -13.09
CA PRO A 153 -4.91 2.79 -12.94
C PRO A 153 -4.25 2.86 -14.31
N LYS A 154 -3.47 3.92 -14.54
CA LYS A 154 -2.82 4.14 -15.82
C LYS A 154 -1.73 3.10 -16.04
N ASP A 155 -1.73 2.51 -17.21
CA ASP A 155 -0.76 1.47 -17.58
C ASP A 155 0.67 2.02 -17.66
N TRP A 156 1.61 1.30 -17.03
CA TRP A 156 3.02 1.70 -16.99
C TRP A 156 3.66 1.69 -18.39
N LEU A 157 3.43 0.61 -19.15
CA LEU A 157 4.04 0.44 -20.47
C LEU A 157 3.55 1.53 -21.43
N THR A 158 2.25 1.80 -21.43
CA THR A 158 1.66 2.87 -22.24
C THR A 158 2.24 4.23 -21.85
N THR A 159 2.34 4.52 -20.55
CA THR A 159 2.93 5.78 -20.07
C THR A 159 4.40 5.92 -20.48
N PHE A 160 5.16 4.81 -20.37
CA PHE A 160 6.57 4.77 -20.76
C PHE A 160 6.76 5.01 -22.26
N LEU A 161 6.01 4.32 -23.11
CA LEU A 161 6.08 4.49 -24.58
C LEU A 161 5.66 5.88 -25.01
N LEU A 162 4.58 6.43 -24.43
CA LEU A 162 4.17 7.81 -24.69
C LEU A 162 5.23 8.83 -24.25
N CYS A 163 5.91 8.58 -23.13
CA CYS A 163 7.02 9.42 -22.71
C CYS A 163 8.22 9.28 -23.63
N LEU A 164 8.58 8.06 -24.04
CA LEU A 164 9.75 7.79 -24.87
C LEU A 164 9.61 8.45 -26.25
N PHE A 165 8.47 8.28 -26.93
CA PHE A 165 8.28 8.75 -28.30
C PHE A 165 7.69 10.17 -28.41
N LEU A 166 6.81 10.55 -27.48
CA LEU A 166 6.06 11.81 -27.51
C LEU A 166 6.28 12.67 -26.27
N GLY A 167 7.34 12.36 -25.51
CA GLY A 167 7.60 13.02 -24.24
C GLY A 167 7.93 14.50 -24.33
N GLY A 168 8.58 14.93 -25.44
CA GLY A 168 8.82 16.34 -25.71
C GLY A 168 7.55 17.17 -25.89
N LEU A 169 6.46 16.55 -26.36
CA LEU A 169 5.13 17.16 -26.45
C LEU A 169 4.28 17.00 -25.18
N GLY A 170 4.79 16.27 -24.19
CA GLY A 170 4.09 16.05 -22.92
C GLY A 170 2.88 15.12 -23.01
N VAL A 171 2.72 14.30 -24.06
CA VAL A 171 1.56 13.43 -24.27
C VAL A 171 1.36 12.46 -23.11
N HIS A 172 2.44 11.91 -22.54
CA HIS A 172 2.39 11.06 -21.35
C HIS A 172 1.77 11.76 -20.14
N ARG A 173 1.92 13.09 -20.01
CA ARG A 173 1.31 13.89 -18.92
C ARG A 173 -0.19 14.06 -19.12
N TYR A 174 -0.65 14.22 -20.36
CA TYR A 174 -2.08 14.20 -20.68
C TYR A 174 -2.70 12.85 -20.37
N TYR A 175 -2.03 11.76 -20.75
CA TYR A 175 -2.50 10.40 -20.47
C TYR A 175 -2.71 10.14 -18.98
N VAL A 176 -1.82 10.62 -18.11
CA VAL A 176 -1.94 10.47 -16.65
C VAL A 176 -2.79 11.56 -15.99
N GLY A 177 -3.45 12.41 -16.77
CA GLY A 177 -4.35 13.45 -16.29
C GLY A 177 -3.67 14.73 -15.78
N LYS A 178 -2.35 14.89 -15.93
CA LYS A 178 -1.60 16.10 -15.54
C LYS A 178 -1.67 17.17 -16.62
N ILE A 179 -2.88 17.58 -17.00
CA ILE A 179 -3.16 18.46 -18.14
C ILE A 179 -2.37 19.77 -18.08
N GLY A 180 -2.37 20.47 -16.93
CA GLY A 180 -1.69 21.77 -16.80
C GLY A 180 -0.19 21.70 -17.09
N THR A 181 0.49 20.67 -16.59
CA THR A 181 1.91 20.47 -16.87
C THR A 181 2.15 19.88 -18.27
N GLY A 182 1.17 19.16 -18.83
CA GLY A 182 1.18 18.70 -20.22
C GLY A 182 1.16 19.87 -21.19
N ILE A 183 0.32 20.87 -20.96
CA ILE A 183 0.28 22.12 -21.75
C ILE A 183 1.63 22.85 -21.69
N LEU A 184 2.22 22.96 -20.48
CA LEU A 184 3.54 23.58 -20.33
C LEU A 184 4.61 22.84 -21.17
N TYR A 185 4.58 21.50 -21.18
CA TYR A 185 5.49 20.69 -21.99
C TYR A 185 5.31 20.91 -23.49
N LEU A 186 4.06 21.05 -23.94
CA LEU A 186 3.74 21.32 -25.34
C LEU A 186 4.37 22.64 -25.83
N PHE A 187 4.28 23.71 -25.02
CA PHE A 187 4.83 25.01 -25.36
C PHE A 187 6.35 25.14 -25.18
N THR A 188 6.94 24.29 -24.33
CA THR A 188 8.38 24.37 -24.00
C THR A 188 9.20 23.22 -24.57
N GLY A 189 8.61 22.34 -25.41
CA GLY A 189 9.29 21.17 -25.93
C GLY A 189 9.78 20.23 -24.82
N GLY A 190 8.92 19.95 -23.81
CA GLY A 190 9.28 19.11 -22.67
C GLY A 190 10.28 19.77 -21.71
N LEU A 191 10.14 21.10 -21.46
CA LEU A 191 11.08 21.92 -20.69
C LEU A 191 12.51 21.81 -21.27
N PHE A 192 12.62 22.12 -22.56
CA PHE A 192 13.88 22.03 -23.31
C PHE A 192 14.52 20.62 -23.29
N GLY A 193 13.70 19.56 -23.23
CA GLY A 193 14.14 18.16 -23.18
C GLY A 193 14.57 17.65 -21.80
N ILE A 194 14.96 18.54 -20.88
CA ILE A 194 15.38 18.16 -19.53
C ILE A 194 14.22 17.57 -18.72
N GLY A 195 13.05 18.21 -18.77
CA GLY A 195 11.85 17.73 -18.09
C GLY A 195 11.40 16.38 -18.62
N TRP A 196 11.44 16.17 -19.92
CA TRP A 196 11.17 14.89 -20.58
C TRP A 196 12.10 13.78 -20.05
N LEU A 197 13.41 14.04 -19.99
CA LEU A 197 14.39 13.06 -19.49
C LEU A 197 14.15 12.68 -18.03
N ILE A 198 13.83 13.66 -17.19
CA ILE A 198 13.48 13.44 -15.78
C ILE A 198 12.22 12.58 -15.65
N ASP A 199 11.19 12.83 -16.45
CA ASP A 199 9.97 12.05 -16.44
C ASP A 199 10.21 10.62 -16.94
N LEU A 200 11.03 10.44 -17.96
CA LEU A 200 11.42 9.12 -18.47
C LEU A 200 12.11 8.29 -17.38
N ILE A 201 13.04 8.90 -16.64
CA ILE A 201 13.72 8.23 -15.50
C ILE A 201 12.72 7.91 -14.39
N LYS A 202 11.80 8.81 -14.05
CA LYS A 202 10.77 8.57 -13.03
C LYS A 202 9.82 7.44 -13.40
N ILE A 203 9.42 7.34 -14.67
CA ILE A 203 8.56 6.26 -15.16
C ILE A 203 9.34 4.94 -15.11
N ALA A 204 10.57 4.91 -15.63
CA ALA A 204 11.42 3.71 -15.63
C ALA A 204 11.71 3.18 -14.22
N THR A 205 11.86 4.07 -13.24
CA THR A 205 12.10 3.73 -11.82
C THR A 205 10.83 3.51 -11.00
N GLY A 206 9.63 3.56 -11.62
CA GLY A 206 8.36 3.39 -10.92
C GLY A 206 8.06 4.50 -9.90
N LYS A 207 8.55 5.71 -10.12
CA LYS A 207 8.32 6.88 -9.23
C LYS A 207 7.42 7.94 -9.86
N PHE A 208 6.91 7.68 -11.04
CA PHE A 208 6.01 8.60 -11.73
C PHE A 208 4.57 8.39 -11.24
N THR A 209 3.83 9.49 -11.05
CA THR A 209 2.47 9.47 -10.51
C THR A 209 1.46 10.00 -11.50
N ASP A 210 0.19 9.61 -11.35
CA ASP A 210 -0.95 10.21 -12.04
C ASP A 210 -1.38 11.56 -11.40
N LYS A 211 -2.49 12.13 -11.87
CA LYS A 211 -3.07 13.37 -11.32
C LYS A 211 -3.52 13.25 -9.87
N ASN A 212 -3.84 12.05 -9.41
CA ASN A 212 -4.33 11.76 -8.07
C ASN A 212 -3.19 11.42 -7.09
N GLY A 213 -1.93 11.37 -7.59
CA GLY A 213 -0.76 11.00 -6.80
C GLY A 213 -0.46 9.49 -6.76
N ASN A 214 -1.27 8.66 -7.44
CA ASN A 214 -1.03 7.22 -7.51
C ASN A 214 0.21 6.92 -8.35
N VAL A 215 1.08 6.09 -7.83
CA VAL A 215 2.30 5.66 -8.55
C VAL A 215 1.92 4.71 -9.68
N ILE A 216 2.43 4.98 -10.89
CA ILE A 216 2.25 4.12 -12.05
C ILE A 216 3.25 2.97 -11.93
N GLN A 217 2.75 1.80 -11.56
CA GLN A 217 3.57 0.61 -11.30
C GLN A 217 3.76 -0.21 -12.57
N LYS A 218 4.94 -0.83 -12.67
CA LYS A 218 5.23 -1.84 -13.68
C LYS A 218 4.49 -3.12 -13.27
N THR A 219 3.54 -3.54 -14.08
CA THR A 219 2.88 -4.85 -13.99
C THR A 219 3.78 -5.95 -14.55
#